data_a9faa28ffa40dda931d91e638b3b52aa
#
_entry.id   a9faa28ffa40dda931d91e638b3b52aa
#
_cell.length_a   1.000
_cell.length_b   1.000
_cell.length_c   1.000
_cell.angle_alpha   90.00
_cell.angle_beta   90.00
_cell.angle_gamma   90.00
#
_symmetry.space_group_name_H-M   'P 1'
#
loop_
_entity.id
_entity.type
_entity.pdbx_description
1 polymer ?
#
loop_
_entity_poly.entity_id
_entity_poly.type
_entity_poly.pdbx_seq_one_letter_code
_entity_poly.pdbx_strand_id
1 'polypeptide(L)'
;ILIRHGETDWNRELRFQGQVDVPLNATGHEQARRLAQRLAQEAVVAHHLVSSDLVRTRQTAQPVLGALLPQLHIDNLTDPDLREQNFGLVDGMRVQDIKDQHPDAWARWLCFAPDSGMPGGETTQQFHARVIGALQRLAQQHAGQTLVVVTHGGVLDMVWRTAQGLGLSGPRQSDIPNAALNRVRLRPGAIDILHWADTRHLQGLPAQPVYDQTRLQGAGGAPPADR
;
A
#
# COMPACT_ATOMS: atom_id res chain seq x y z
N ILE A 1 9.02 3.61 -9.47
CA ILE A 1 8.58 2.22 -9.23
C ILE A 1 7.99 2.17 -7.84
N LEU A 2 6.71 1.77 -7.72
CA LEU A 2 6.02 1.63 -6.43
C LEU A 2 5.88 0.15 -6.10
N ILE A 3 6.16 -0.20 -4.85
CA ILE A 3 6.18 -1.58 -4.36
C ILE A 3 5.37 -1.66 -3.07
N ARG A 4 4.40 -2.58 -3.00
CA ARG A 4 3.80 -2.94 -1.72
C ARG A 4 4.77 -3.81 -0.93
N HIS A 5 4.87 -3.62 0.38
CA HIS A 5 5.67 -4.49 1.25
C HIS A 5 5.34 -5.98 1.04
N GLY A 6 6.27 -6.86 1.35
CA GLY A 6 6.08 -8.31 1.37
C GLY A 6 5.02 -8.76 2.38
N GLU A 7 4.62 -10.03 2.31
CA GLU A 7 3.57 -10.58 3.17
C GLU A 7 3.97 -10.56 4.65
N THR A 8 2.98 -10.27 5.49
CA THR A 8 3.03 -10.40 6.96
C THR A 8 2.03 -11.47 7.42
N ASP A 9 2.16 -11.99 8.64
CA ASP A 9 1.15 -12.89 9.19
C ASP A 9 -0.22 -12.21 9.27
N TRP A 10 -0.26 -10.92 9.53
CA TRP A 10 -1.50 -10.16 9.56
C TRP A 10 -2.19 -10.01 8.20
N ASN A 11 -1.45 -10.11 7.10
CA ASN A 11 -2.07 -10.25 5.78
C ASN A 11 -2.85 -11.57 5.68
N ARG A 12 -2.27 -12.69 6.16
CA ARG A 12 -2.92 -14.01 6.16
C ARG A 12 -4.12 -14.07 7.10
N GLU A 13 -4.04 -13.39 8.23
CA GLU A 13 -5.09 -13.34 9.23
C GLU A 13 -6.20 -12.32 8.91
N LEU A 14 -6.09 -11.59 7.81
CA LEU A 14 -7.01 -10.51 7.43
C LEU A 14 -7.21 -9.49 8.56
N ARG A 15 -6.10 -9.05 9.18
CA ARG A 15 -6.09 -7.98 10.18
C ARG A 15 -5.85 -6.62 9.54
N PHE A 16 -6.46 -5.60 10.09
CA PHE A 16 -6.12 -4.22 9.82
C PHE A 16 -4.74 -3.92 10.42
N GLN A 17 -3.73 -3.71 9.57
CA GLN A 17 -2.38 -3.46 10.06
C GLN A 17 -2.16 -2.01 10.43
N GLY A 18 -2.77 -1.10 9.66
CA GLY A 18 -2.60 0.33 9.85
C GLY A 18 -1.15 0.74 10.04
N GLN A 19 -0.88 1.46 11.11
CA GLN A 19 0.46 1.92 11.45
C GLN A 19 1.14 1.08 12.55
N VAL A 20 0.57 -0.06 12.91
CA VAL A 20 1.26 -1.01 13.81
C VAL A 20 2.49 -1.59 13.12
N ASP A 21 3.58 -1.72 13.87
CA ASP A 21 4.87 -2.14 13.33
C ASP A 21 5.01 -3.67 13.31
N VAL A 22 4.42 -4.29 12.27
CA VAL A 22 4.38 -5.74 12.05
C VAL A 22 5.47 -6.14 11.06
N PRO A 23 6.32 -7.15 11.38
CA PRO A 23 7.37 -7.61 10.48
C PRO A 23 6.83 -8.48 9.33
N LEU A 24 7.68 -8.70 8.32
CA LEU A 24 7.44 -9.71 7.28
C LEU A 24 7.43 -11.11 7.89
N ASN A 25 6.61 -11.99 7.33
CA ASN A 25 6.71 -13.42 7.57
C ASN A 25 7.73 -14.07 6.59
N ALA A 26 7.94 -15.38 6.70
CA ALA A 26 8.89 -16.12 5.85
C ALA A 26 8.57 -15.95 4.36
N THR A 27 7.29 -15.99 3.98
CA THR A 27 6.84 -15.74 2.60
C THR A 27 7.18 -14.33 2.14
N GLY A 28 6.95 -13.31 2.99
CA GLY A 28 7.25 -11.92 2.69
C GLY A 28 8.74 -11.66 2.48
N HIS A 29 9.61 -12.31 3.26
CA HIS A 29 11.05 -12.25 3.06
C HIS A 29 11.47 -12.87 1.71
N GLU A 30 10.89 -14.01 1.35
CA GLU A 30 11.15 -14.64 0.05
C GLU A 30 10.61 -13.81 -1.12
N GLN A 31 9.45 -13.19 -0.96
CA GLN A 31 8.91 -12.24 -1.95
C GLN A 31 9.86 -11.06 -2.17
N ALA A 32 10.39 -10.47 -1.08
CA ALA A 32 11.33 -9.36 -1.15
C ALA A 32 12.65 -9.76 -1.83
N ARG A 33 13.16 -10.97 -1.55
CA ARG A 33 14.36 -11.52 -2.19
C ARG A 33 14.17 -11.69 -3.71
N ARG A 34 13.05 -12.27 -4.14
CA ARG A 34 12.75 -12.46 -5.58
C ARG A 34 12.52 -11.14 -6.31
N LEU A 35 11.88 -10.19 -5.64
CA LEU A 35 11.73 -8.84 -6.14
C LEU A 35 13.09 -8.19 -6.41
N ALA A 36 14.01 -8.27 -5.45
CA ALA A 36 15.38 -7.76 -5.59
C ALA A 36 16.12 -8.41 -6.77
N GLN A 37 16.04 -9.74 -6.88
CA GLN A 37 16.62 -10.48 -8.00
C GLN A 37 16.07 -10.02 -9.35
N ARG A 38 14.76 -9.81 -9.44
CA ARG A 38 14.13 -9.33 -10.66
C ARG A 38 14.59 -7.94 -11.05
N LEU A 39 14.66 -7.01 -10.11
CA LEU A 39 15.12 -5.65 -10.39
C LEU A 39 16.58 -5.63 -10.87
N ALA A 40 17.42 -6.50 -10.31
CA ALA A 40 18.79 -6.70 -10.78
C ALA A 40 18.86 -7.29 -12.20
N GLN A 41 18.06 -8.31 -12.49
CA GLN A 41 17.99 -8.96 -13.82
C GLN A 41 17.50 -8.00 -14.92
N GLU A 42 16.54 -7.13 -14.58
CA GLU A 42 16.04 -6.11 -15.50
C GLU A 42 17.00 -4.91 -15.62
N ALA A 43 18.14 -4.93 -14.93
CA ALA A 43 19.12 -3.85 -14.88
C ALA A 43 18.45 -2.48 -14.61
N VAL A 44 17.52 -2.47 -13.65
CA VAL A 44 16.77 -1.26 -13.32
C VAL A 44 17.72 -0.20 -12.81
N VAL A 45 17.81 0.91 -13.52
CA VAL A 45 18.51 2.10 -13.06
C VAL A 45 17.56 2.89 -12.16
N ALA A 46 17.89 2.95 -10.89
CA ALA A 46 17.18 3.79 -9.92
C ALA A 46 18.16 4.80 -9.31
N HIS A 47 17.68 5.98 -8.97
CA HIS A 47 18.50 7.05 -8.39
C HIS A 47 18.31 7.10 -6.87
N HIS A 48 17.13 6.79 -6.38
CA HIS A 48 16.79 6.79 -4.95
C HIS A 48 15.89 5.62 -4.59
N LEU A 49 16.08 5.11 -3.37
CA LEU A 49 15.17 4.19 -2.70
C LEU A 49 14.55 4.92 -1.50
N VAL A 50 13.25 5.00 -1.47
CA VAL A 50 12.48 5.59 -0.37
C VAL A 50 11.54 4.53 0.18
N SER A 51 11.40 4.43 1.50
CA SER A 51 10.41 3.53 2.09
C SER A 51 9.59 4.25 3.14
N SER A 52 8.38 3.76 3.41
CA SER A 52 7.75 4.02 4.71
C SER A 52 8.70 3.55 5.81
N ASP A 53 8.65 4.17 6.96
CA ASP A 53 9.50 3.85 8.11
C ASP A 53 9.03 2.62 8.91
N LEU A 54 7.90 1.99 8.53
CA LEU A 54 7.41 0.78 9.18
C LEU A 54 8.28 -0.44 8.83
N VAL A 55 8.45 -1.35 9.80
CA VAL A 55 9.41 -2.47 9.71
C VAL A 55 9.19 -3.33 8.45
N ARG A 56 7.95 -3.65 8.08
CA ARG A 56 7.62 -4.46 6.90
C ARG A 56 8.09 -3.85 5.58
N THR A 57 8.02 -2.52 5.44
CA THR A 57 8.51 -1.82 4.26
C THR A 57 10.03 -1.75 4.25
N ARG A 58 10.67 -1.50 5.38
CA ARG A 58 12.12 -1.49 5.51
C ARG A 58 12.72 -2.88 5.23
N GLN A 59 12.10 -3.95 5.76
CA GLN A 59 12.53 -5.33 5.48
C GLN A 59 12.35 -5.69 4.00
N THR A 60 11.32 -5.18 3.33
CA THR A 60 11.15 -5.35 1.88
C THR A 60 12.19 -4.55 1.10
N ALA A 61 12.49 -3.33 1.52
CA ALA A 61 13.43 -2.43 0.86
C ALA A 61 14.89 -2.92 0.96
N GLN A 62 15.26 -3.58 2.07
CA GLN A 62 16.65 -3.98 2.34
C GLN A 62 17.28 -4.84 1.22
N PRO A 63 16.71 -5.98 0.78
CA PRO A 63 17.28 -6.75 -0.32
C PRO A 63 17.24 -6.00 -1.66
N VAL A 64 16.23 -5.14 -1.88
CA VAL A 64 16.12 -4.28 -3.06
C VAL A 64 17.28 -3.29 -3.11
N LEU A 65 17.59 -2.63 -2.00
CA LEU A 65 18.74 -1.75 -1.86
C LEU A 65 20.03 -2.49 -2.22
N GLY A 66 20.27 -3.67 -1.64
CA GLY A 66 21.45 -4.48 -1.94
C GLY A 66 21.60 -4.84 -3.41
N ALA A 67 20.49 -5.11 -4.11
CA ALA A 67 20.48 -5.42 -5.54
C ALA A 67 20.77 -4.20 -6.43
N LEU A 68 20.44 -3.01 -5.98
CA LEU A 68 20.59 -1.76 -6.73
C LEU A 68 21.87 -0.98 -6.37
N LEU A 69 22.50 -1.27 -5.22
CA LEU A 69 23.69 -0.55 -4.71
C LEU A 69 24.84 -0.35 -5.70
N PRO A 70 25.16 -1.29 -6.61
CA PRO A 70 26.23 -1.07 -7.59
C PRO A 70 25.99 0.14 -8.52
N GLN A 71 24.75 0.62 -8.57
CA GLN A 71 24.30 1.70 -9.46
C GLN A 71 23.82 2.95 -8.72
N LEU A 72 23.67 2.82 -7.39
CA LEU A 72 23.07 3.86 -6.57
C LEU A 72 24.13 4.59 -5.73
N HIS A 73 24.22 5.90 -5.87
CA HIS A 73 24.76 6.78 -4.83
C HIS A 73 23.60 7.14 -3.87
N ILE A 74 23.08 6.16 -3.10
CA ILE A 74 21.80 6.36 -2.43
C ILE A 74 21.88 6.21 -0.95
N ASP A 75 21.30 7.22 -0.31
CA ASP A 75 20.76 7.11 1.04
C ASP A 75 19.42 6.35 0.98
N ASN A 76 19.27 5.34 1.84
CA ASN A 76 17.98 4.71 2.07
C ASN A 76 17.13 5.69 2.89
N LEU A 77 16.28 6.44 2.21
CA LEU A 77 15.43 7.44 2.83
C LEU A 77 14.16 6.80 3.36
N THR A 78 13.74 7.22 4.55
CA THR A 78 12.40 6.88 5.07
C THR A 78 11.51 8.11 5.05
N ASP A 79 10.23 7.92 4.69
CA ASP A 79 9.23 8.96 4.69
C ASP A 79 7.96 8.47 5.44
N PRO A 80 7.64 9.02 6.62
CA PRO A 80 6.45 8.65 7.37
C PRO A 80 5.13 8.95 6.64
N ASP A 81 5.14 9.91 5.71
CA ASP A 81 3.96 10.22 4.91
C ASP A 81 3.62 9.10 3.91
N LEU A 82 4.51 8.12 3.72
CA LEU A 82 4.26 6.90 2.95
C LEU A 82 3.70 5.73 3.79
N ARG A 83 3.42 5.93 5.09
CA ARG A 83 2.76 4.92 5.94
C ARG A 83 1.38 4.55 5.41
N GLU A 84 0.93 3.34 5.77
CA GLU A 84 -0.45 2.89 5.58
C GLU A 84 -1.44 3.86 6.27
N GLN A 85 -2.70 3.79 5.89
CA GLN A 85 -3.77 4.50 6.58
C GLN A 85 -3.75 4.16 8.07
N ASN A 86 -3.85 5.18 8.92
CA ASN A 86 -4.10 5.01 10.33
C ASN A 86 -5.56 4.65 10.53
N PHE A 87 -5.85 3.42 10.96
CA PHE A 87 -7.21 2.99 11.26
C PHE A 87 -7.58 3.18 12.74
N GLY A 88 -6.74 3.86 13.51
CA GLY A 88 -7.04 4.24 14.90
C GLY A 88 -7.37 3.05 15.78
N LEU A 89 -8.57 3.07 16.36
CA LEU A 89 -9.03 2.06 17.33
C LEU A 89 -8.95 0.62 16.82
N VAL A 90 -9.05 0.41 15.51
CA VAL A 90 -9.11 -0.94 14.93
C VAL A 90 -7.75 -1.43 14.38
N ASP A 91 -6.68 -0.65 14.53
CA ASP A 91 -5.35 -1.10 14.19
C ASP A 91 -4.99 -2.38 14.98
N GLY A 92 -4.61 -3.44 14.26
CA GLY A 92 -4.30 -4.75 14.82
C GLY A 92 -5.49 -5.70 15.00
N MET A 93 -6.72 -5.24 14.80
CA MET A 93 -7.90 -6.09 14.96
C MET A 93 -8.16 -6.94 13.71
N ARG A 94 -8.68 -8.14 13.90
CA ARG A 94 -9.25 -8.94 12.82
C ARG A 94 -10.57 -8.34 12.36
N VAL A 95 -10.89 -8.51 11.09
CA VAL A 95 -12.18 -8.04 10.53
C VAL A 95 -13.36 -8.54 11.35
N GLN A 96 -13.33 -9.81 11.80
CA GLN A 96 -14.42 -10.37 12.60
C GLN A 96 -14.53 -9.68 13.97
N ASP A 97 -13.40 -9.43 14.64
CA ASP A 97 -13.39 -8.76 15.95
C ASP A 97 -13.94 -7.33 15.84
N ILE A 98 -13.65 -6.62 14.73
CA ILE A 98 -14.20 -5.28 14.47
C ILE A 98 -15.73 -5.34 14.33
N LYS A 99 -16.25 -6.32 13.57
CA LYS A 99 -17.69 -6.50 13.39
C LYS A 99 -18.42 -6.77 14.72
N ASP A 100 -17.79 -7.56 15.59
CA ASP A 100 -18.39 -7.97 16.85
C ASP A 100 -18.29 -6.88 17.94
N GLN A 101 -17.17 -6.15 18.00
CA GLN A 101 -16.88 -5.19 19.07
C GLN A 101 -17.23 -3.74 18.69
N HIS A 102 -17.19 -3.42 17.40
CA HIS A 102 -17.39 -2.06 16.87
C HIS A 102 -18.33 -2.04 15.64
N PRO A 103 -19.55 -2.63 15.74
CA PRO A 103 -20.45 -2.79 14.60
C PRO A 103 -20.82 -1.46 13.91
N ASP A 104 -21.02 -0.40 14.68
CA ASP A 104 -21.35 0.93 14.12
C ASP A 104 -20.18 1.55 13.36
N ALA A 105 -18.94 1.41 13.87
CA ALA A 105 -17.74 1.88 13.19
C ALA A 105 -17.51 1.07 11.91
N TRP A 106 -17.72 -0.23 11.95
CA TRP A 106 -17.66 -1.11 10.79
C TRP A 106 -18.69 -0.73 9.72
N ALA A 107 -19.96 -0.53 10.11
CA ALA A 107 -21.02 -0.13 9.19
C ALA A 107 -20.71 1.22 8.50
N ARG A 108 -20.24 2.20 9.26
CA ARG A 108 -19.81 3.50 8.69
C ARG A 108 -18.61 3.34 7.73
N TRP A 109 -17.63 2.52 8.09
CA TRP A 109 -16.48 2.27 7.23
C TRP A 109 -16.88 1.61 5.90
N LEU A 110 -17.84 0.69 5.91
CA LEU A 110 -18.36 0.03 4.70
C LEU A 110 -19.11 0.98 3.73
N CYS A 111 -19.53 2.16 4.20
CA CYS A 111 -20.08 3.18 3.30
C CYS A 111 -19.00 3.78 2.37
N PHE A 112 -17.70 3.58 2.70
CA PHE A 112 -16.57 4.11 1.95
C PHE A 112 -16.71 5.61 1.64
N ALA A 113 -17.28 6.38 2.56
CA ALA A 113 -17.39 7.82 2.43
C ALA A 113 -16.00 8.45 2.64
N PRO A 114 -15.57 9.42 1.79
CA PRO A 114 -14.22 9.99 1.85
C PRO A 114 -13.91 10.71 3.15
N ASP A 115 -14.90 11.30 3.78
CA ASP A 115 -14.85 12.05 5.04
C ASP A 115 -15.04 11.14 6.27
N SER A 116 -15.24 9.85 6.05
CA SER A 116 -15.38 8.85 7.12
C SER A 116 -14.06 8.11 7.36
N GLY A 117 -13.80 7.81 8.63
CA GLY A 117 -12.67 7.00 9.09
C GLY A 117 -13.08 6.19 10.32
N MET A 118 -12.22 5.27 10.72
CA MET A 118 -12.37 4.59 12.00
C MET A 118 -12.10 5.56 13.16
N PRO A 119 -12.69 5.35 14.34
CA PRO A 119 -12.48 6.23 15.49
C PRO A 119 -10.98 6.41 15.81
N GLY A 120 -10.51 7.64 15.88
CA GLY A 120 -9.10 7.98 16.14
C GLY A 120 -8.15 7.75 14.96
N GLY A 121 -8.68 7.36 13.80
CA GLY A 121 -7.90 7.17 12.57
C GLY A 121 -8.04 8.29 11.56
N GLU A 122 -7.38 8.13 10.42
CA GLU A 122 -7.49 9.02 9.27
C GLU A 122 -8.78 8.77 8.49
N THR A 123 -9.43 9.83 8.01
CA THR A 123 -10.41 9.69 6.93
C THR A 123 -9.69 9.33 5.62
N THR A 124 -10.41 8.75 4.67
CA THR A 124 -9.85 8.45 3.33
C THR A 124 -9.33 9.73 2.65
N GLN A 125 -10.00 10.85 2.84
CA GLN A 125 -9.59 12.15 2.29
C GLN A 125 -8.27 12.66 2.90
N GLN A 126 -8.11 12.57 4.23
CA GLN A 126 -6.87 12.92 4.91
C GLN A 126 -5.71 12.03 4.46
N PHE A 127 -5.95 10.73 4.41
CA PHE A 127 -4.99 9.75 3.93
C PHE A 127 -4.54 10.04 2.48
N HIS A 128 -5.50 10.26 1.58
CA HIS A 128 -5.21 10.59 0.19
C HIS A 128 -4.36 11.86 0.08
N ALA A 129 -4.73 12.93 0.78
CA ALA A 129 -4.00 14.20 0.76
C ALA A 129 -2.54 14.02 1.22
N ARG A 130 -2.30 13.25 2.29
CA ARG A 130 -0.98 12.93 2.81
C ARG A 130 -0.15 12.16 1.77
N VAL A 131 -0.70 11.10 1.22
CA VAL A 131 -0.03 10.22 0.25
C VAL A 131 0.33 10.97 -1.03
N ILE A 132 -0.63 11.64 -1.63
CA ILE A 132 -0.40 12.34 -2.90
C ILE A 132 0.55 13.54 -2.68
N GLY A 133 0.42 14.24 -1.56
CA GLY A 133 1.36 15.30 -1.18
C GLY A 133 2.79 14.79 -1.05
N ALA A 134 3.01 13.65 -0.40
CA ALA A 134 4.32 13.02 -0.29
C ALA A 134 4.91 12.64 -1.66
N LEU A 135 4.13 12.00 -2.52
CA LEU A 135 4.59 11.60 -3.86
C LEU A 135 4.89 12.82 -4.74
N GLN A 136 4.10 13.87 -4.68
CA GLN A 136 4.36 15.11 -5.43
C GLN A 136 5.63 15.81 -4.93
N ARG A 137 5.84 15.86 -3.62
CA ARG A 137 7.08 16.38 -3.00
C ARG A 137 8.30 15.61 -3.49
N LEU A 138 8.26 14.28 -3.43
CA LEU A 138 9.35 13.42 -3.92
C LEU A 138 9.59 13.63 -5.43
N ALA A 139 8.54 13.72 -6.24
CA ALA A 139 8.66 13.96 -7.68
C ALA A 139 9.28 15.32 -8.01
N GLN A 140 9.00 16.37 -7.22
CA GLN A 140 9.60 17.69 -7.40
C GLN A 140 11.06 17.71 -6.99
N GLN A 141 11.39 17.10 -5.84
CA GLN A 141 12.76 17.02 -5.32
C GLN A 141 13.70 16.23 -6.24
N HIS A 142 13.16 15.23 -6.93
CA HIS A 142 13.92 14.29 -7.76
C HIS A 142 13.44 14.30 -9.23
N ALA A 143 13.17 15.49 -9.76
CA ALA A 143 12.69 15.64 -11.13
C ALA A 143 13.62 15.01 -12.16
N GLY A 144 13.05 14.26 -13.10
CA GLY A 144 13.81 13.54 -14.13
C GLY A 144 14.50 12.25 -13.66
N GLN A 145 14.34 11.88 -12.38
CA GLN A 145 14.97 10.71 -11.78
C GLN A 145 13.99 9.56 -11.61
N THR A 146 14.52 8.35 -11.48
CA THR A 146 13.76 7.14 -11.14
C THR A 146 13.89 6.84 -9.66
N LEU A 147 12.75 6.78 -8.97
CA LEU A 147 12.67 6.39 -7.57
C LEU A 147 12.08 4.98 -7.45
N VAL A 148 12.60 4.20 -6.51
CA VAL A 148 11.97 3.00 -6.02
C VAL A 148 11.34 3.34 -4.66
N VAL A 149 10.04 3.16 -4.54
CA VAL A 149 9.27 3.49 -3.33
C VAL A 149 8.62 2.23 -2.77
N VAL A 150 8.99 1.86 -1.55
CA VAL A 150 8.39 0.72 -0.85
C VAL A 150 7.37 1.21 0.18
N THR A 151 6.12 0.80 0.00
CA THR A 151 4.99 1.33 0.74
C THR A 151 3.90 0.26 0.98
N HIS A 152 2.64 0.65 1.08
CA HIS A 152 1.50 -0.15 1.56
C HIS A 152 0.36 -0.23 0.55
N GLY A 153 -0.58 -1.13 0.83
CA GLY A 153 -1.72 -1.37 -0.05
C GLY A 153 -2.63 -0.16 -0.19
N GLY A 154 -2.96 0.51 0.90
CA GLY A 154 -3.80 1.71 0.86
C GLY A 154 -3.15 2.84 0.08
N VAL A 155 -1.84 3.06 0.24
CA VAL A 155 -1.08 4.07 -0.52
C VAL A 155 -1.19 3.81 -2.03
N LEU A 156 -1.03 2.55 -2.46
CA LEU A 156 -1.18 2.18 -3.87
C LEU A 156 -2.60 2.37 -4.38
N ASP A 157 -3.63 2.14 -3.55
CA ASP A 157 -5.02 2.43 -3.92
C ASP A 157 -5.24 3.93 -4.15
N MET A 158 -4.68 4.80 -3.32
CA MET A 158 -4.75 6.25 -3.52
C MET A 158 -4.07 6.67 -4.83
N VAL A 159 -2.93 6.08 -5.16
CA VAL A 159 -2.24 6.30 -6.44
C VAL A 159 -3.10 5.85 -7.61
N TRP A 160 -3.67 4.65 -7.53
CA TRP A 160 -4.54 4.10 -8.58
C TRP A 160 -5.75 4.99 -8.82
N ARG A 161 -6.48 5.36 -7.77
CA ARG A 161 -7.65 6.23 -7.86
C ARG A 161 -7.30 7.57 -8.51
N THR A 162 -6.22 8.19 -8.07
CA THR A 162 -5.76 9.47 -8.64
C THR A 162 -5.41 9.33 -10.12
N ALA A 163 -4.69 8.27 -10.49
CA ALA A 163 -4.28 8.03 -11.87
C ALA A 163 -5.46 7.75 -12.82
N GLN A 164 -6.52 7.10 -12.31
CA GLN A 164 -7.73 6.79 -13.08
C GLN A 164 -8.78 7.90 -13.03
N GLY A 165 -8.53 9.00 -12.32
CA GLY A 165 -9.51 10.07 -12.13
C GLY A 165 -10.75 9.63 -11.33
N LEU A 166 -10.60 8.61 -10.48
CA LEU A 166 -11.69 8.08 -9.66
C LEU A 166 -11.86 8.91 -8.39
N GLY A 167 -13.10 9.01 -7.92
CA GLY A 167 -13.40 9.52 -6.60
C GLY A 167 -12.84 8.65 -5.47
N LEU A 168 -12.82 9.18 -4.27
CA LEU A 168 -12.36 8.46 -3.08
C LEU A 168 -13.43 7.55 -2.46
N SER A 169 -14.66 7.60 -2.95
CA SER A 169 -15.78 6.78 -2.49
C SER A 169 -15.73 5.37 -3.10
N GLY A 170 -16.36 4.43 -2.42
CA GLY A 170 -16.52 3.06 -2.88
C GLY A 170 -15.31 2.15 -2.60
N PRO A 171 -15.50 0.84 -2.79
CA PRO A 171 -14.48 -0.16 -2.50
C PRO A 171 -13.29 -0.04 -3.45
N ARG A 172 -12.17 -0.65 -3.05
CA ARG A 172 -10.98 -0.77 -3.89
C ARG A 172 -11.31 -1.51 -5.20
N GLN A 173 -10.79 -0.99 -6.30
CA GLN A 173 -10.99 -1.57 -7.64
C GLN A 173 -9.71 -2.14 -8.24
N SER A 174 -8.54 -1.81 -7.69
CA SER A 174 -7.25 -2.25 -8.20
C SER A 174 -6.73 -3.49 -7.48
N ASP A 175 -6.05 -4.36 -8.21
CA ASP A 175 -5.24 -5.41 -7.62
C ASP A 175 -3.97 -4.82 -7.03
N ILE A 176 -3.65 -5.17 -5.77
CA ILE A 176 -2.47 -4.67 -5.07
C ILE A 176 -1.80 -5.84 -4.31
N PRO A 177 -1.20 -6.80 -5.01
CA PRO A 177 -0.51 -7.92 -4.37
C PRO A 177 0.72 -7.46 -3.58
N ASN A 178 1.09 -8.20 -2.51
CA ASN A 178 2.34 -7.98 -1.79
C ASN A 178 3.54 -8.16 -2.73
N ALA A 179 4.54 -7.32 -2.59
CA ALA A 179 5.77 -7.28 -3.39
C ALA A 179 5.56 -7.16 -4.91
N ALA A 180 4.38 -6.74 -5.37
CA ALA A 180 4.13 -6.45 -6.77
C ALA A 180 4.87 -5.20 -7.23
N LEU A 181 5.32 -5.19 -8.50
CA LEU A 181 5.91 -4.04 -9.15
C LEU A 181 4.82 -3.22 -9.85
N ASN A 182 4.79 -1.92 -9.53
CA ASN A 182 3.93 -0.94 -10.19
C ASN A 182 4.81 0.18 -10.75
N ARG A 183 4.73 0.41 -12.04
CA ARG A 183 5.51 1.45 -12.72
C ARG A 183 4.57 2.60 -13.04
N VAL A 184 4.90 3.78 -12.53
CA VAL A 184 4.14 5.00 -12.78
C VAL A 184 5.07 6.12 -13.23
N ARG A 185 4.52 7.11 -13.92
CA ARG A 185 5.18 8.38 -14.19
C ARG A 185 4.43 9.47 -13.44
N LEU A 186 5.15 10.16 -12.59
CA LEU A 186 4.62 11.32 -11.87
C LEU A 186 4.92 12.58 -12.67
N ARG A 187 3.89 13.37 -12.92
CA ARG A 187 3.96 14.70 -13.54
C ARG A 187 3.26 15.72 -12.62
N PRO A 188 3.54 17.01 -12.74
CA PRO A 188 2.79 18.01 -12.00
C PRO A 188 1.27 17.83 -12.21
N GLY A 189 0.54 17.52 -11.13
CA GLY A 189 -0.91 17.33 -11.14
C GLY A 189 -1.41 16.03 -11.79
N ALA A 190 -0.55 15.10 -12.22
CA ALA A 190 -0.98 13.87 -12.89
C ALA A 190 -0.10 12.66 -12.55
N ILE A 191 -0.71 11.49 -12.57
CA ILE A 191 -0.03 10.19 -12.43
C ILE A 191 -0.43 9.32 -13.62
N ASP A 192 0.55 8.87 -14.39
CA ASP A 192 0.32 7.92 -15.49
C ASP A 192 0.72 6.52 -15.02
N ILE A 193 -0.16 5.53 -15.14
CA ILE A 193 0.17 4.13 -14.88
C ILE A 193 0.79 3.54 -16.16
N LEU A 194 2.03 3.05 -16.06
CA LEU A 194 2.74 2.39 -17.15
C LEU A 194 2.57 0.86 -17.07
N HIS A 195 2.69 0.31 -15.88
CA HIS A 195 2.44 -1.11 -15.58
C HIS A 195 1.92 -1.22 -14.14
N TRP A 196 1.04 -2.18 -13.88
CA TRP A 196 0.43 -2.36 -12.58
C TRP A 196 0.34 -3.81 -12.17
N ALA A 197 0.48 -4.10 -10.87
CA ALA A 197 0.32 -5.39 -10.24
C ALA A 197 1.17 -6.52 -10.85
N ASP A 198 2.38 -6.22 -11.32
CA ASP A 198 3.24 -7.24 -11.92
C ASP A 198 3.89 -8.12 -10.84
N THR A 199 3.51 -9.40 -10.83
CA THR A 199 3.94 -10.42 -9.88
C THR A 199 4.70 -11.59 -10.52
N ARG A 200 5.17 -11.46 -11.77
CA ARG A 200 5.84 -12.56 -12.50
C ARG A 200 6.99 -13.20 -11.73
N HIS A 201 7.72 -12.43 -10.92
CA HIS A 201 8.80 -12.92 -10.05
C HIS A 201 8.32 -13.75 -8.86
N LEU A 202 7.03 -13.77 -8.56
CA LEU A 202 6.44 -14.49 -7.42
C LEU A 202 5.86 -15.84 -7.80
N GLN A 203 6.01 -16.26 -9.06
CA GLN A 203 5.52 -17.57 -9.54
C GLN A 203 6.06 -18.71 -8.69
N GLY A 204 5.18 -19.67 -8.34
CA GLY A 204 5.51 -20.80 -7.49
C GLY A 204 5.52 -20.53 -5.99
N LEU A 205 5.30 -19.30 -5.54
CA LEU A 205 5.02 -19.02 -4.13
C LEU A 205 3.55 -19.31 -3.80
N PRO A 206 3.21 -19.53 -2.52
CA PRO A 206 1.82 -19.66 -2.08
C PRO A 206 0.97 -18.49 -2.54
N ALA A 207 -0.30 -18.77 -2.88
CA ALA A 207 -1.25 -17.74 -3.24
C ALA A 207 -1.42 -16.72 -2.10
N GLN A 208 -1.45 -15.45 -2.46
CA GLN A 208 -1.64 -14.38 -1.49
C GLN A 208 -3.12 -14.26 -1.11
N PRO A 209 -3.44 -13.96 0.17
CA PRO A 209 -4.81 -13.65 0.55
C PRO A 209 -5.30 -12.41 -0.20
N VAL A 210 -6.47 -12.51 -0.79
CA VAL A 210 -7.11 -11.37 -1.45
C VAL A 210 -8.10 -10.74 -0.48
N TYR A 211 -7.85 -9.47 -0.13
CA TYR A 211 -8.79 -8.66 0.64
C TYR A 211 -9.75 -7.97 -0.33
N ASP A 212 -10.85 -8.66 -0.62
CA ASP A 212 -11.90 -8.17 -1.52
C ASP A 212 -12.93 -7.36 -0.75
N GLN A 213 -12.84 -6.04 -0.83
CA GLN A 213 -13.76 -5.12 -0.17
C GLN A 213 -15.19 -5.21 -0.73
N THR A 214 -15.37 -5.65 -1.98
CA THR A 214 -16.71 -5.77 -2.57
C THR A 214 -17.52 -6.88 -1.93
N ARG A 215 -16.87 -7.96 -1.51
CA ARG A 215 -17.51 -9.07 -0.79
C ARG A 215 -17.95 -8.70 0.62
N LEU A 216 -17.32 -7.68 1.21
CA LEU A 216 -17.67 -7.21 2.55
C LEU A 216 -19.01 -6.44 2.54
N GLN A 217 -19.34 -5.74 1.45
CA GLN A 217 -20.61 -5.03 1.29
C GLN A 217 -21.81 -5.99 1.15
N GLY A 218 -21.61 -7.13 0.48
CA GLY A 218 -22.69 -8.12 0.24
C GLY A 218 -23.13 -8.91 1.48
N ALA A 219 -22.36 -8.84 2.58
CA ALA A 219 -22.69 -9.53 3.83
C ALA A 219 -23.38 -8.63 4.87
N GLY A 220 -23.57 -7.34 4.57
CA GLY A 220 -24.25 -6.37 5.44
C GLY A 220 -25.45 -5.78 4.73
N GLY A 221 -26.66 -5.99 5.31
CA GLY A 221 -27.92 -5.48 4.79
C GLY A 221 -27.93 -3.97 4.54
N ALA A 222 -28.91 -3.52 3.77
CA ALA A 222 -29.15 -2.13 3.39
C ALA A 222 -29.04 -1.16 4.59
N PRO A 223 -28.54 0.08 4.35
CA PRO A 223 -28.48 1.10 5.40
C PRO A 223 -29.89 1.35 5.97
N PRO A 224 -30.01 1.65 7.28
CA PRO A 224 -31.28 2.02 7.85
C PRO A 224 -31.78 3.28 7.11
N ALA A 225 -33.02 3.21 6.63
CA ALA A 225 -33.69 4.35 6.05
C ALA A 225 -33.81 5.44 7.14
N ASP A 226 -33.34 6.64 6.84
CA ASP A 226 -33.53 7.82 7.67
C ASP A 226 -35.05 8.02 7.94
N ARG A 227 -35.41 8.03 9.25
CA ARG A 227 -36.69 8.53 9.72
C ARG A 227 -36.49 9.86 10.42
#